data_a6217131b727df5965191e3ea1fbb7e3
#
_entry.id   a6217131b727df5965191e3ea1fbb7e3
#
_cell.length_a   1.000
_cell.length_b   1.000
_cell.length_c   1.000
_cell.angle_alpha   90.00
_cell.angle_beta   90.00
_cell.angle_gamma   90.00
#
_symmetry.space_group_name_H-M   'P 1'
#
loop_
_entity.id
_entity.type
_entity.pdbx_description
1 polymer ?
#
loop_
_entity_poly.entity_id
_entity_poly.type
_entity_poly.pdbx_seq_one_letter_code
_entity_poly.pdbx_strand_id
1 'polypeptide(L)'
;MMDSRVRRGACVTLYTKNLKIFTGNANPELAGEIAAYLGIELGDANVSSFSDGETSVSINESVRGADVFVIQPTCPPAAKHVMELLIMIDALKRASAKRICAVLPYYGYARQDRKLKARDPITAKLLANIITAAGATRVLTMDLHAGQIQGFFDIPVDQLVGV
;
A
#
# COMPACT_ATOMS: atom_id res chain seq x y z
N MET A 1 -5.27 32.81 -24.62
CA MET A 1 -5.36 31.34 -24.52
C MET A 1 -4.31 30.89 -23.50
N MET A 2 -4.69 30.74 -22.22
CA MET A 2 -3.76 30.45 -21.13
C MET A 2 -3.52 28.94 -21.06
N ASP A 3 -2.25 28.56 -21.16
CA ASP A 3 -1.77 27.17 -21.22
C ASP A 3 -2.31 26.31 -20.06
N SER A 4 -3.10 25.29 -20.39
CA SER A 4 -3.70 24.35 -19.45
C SER A 4 -2.67 23.50 -18.67
N ARG A 5 -1.42 23.46 -19.11
CA ARG A 5 -0.32 22.71 -18.47
C ARG A 5 0.17 23.37 -17.18
N VAL A 6 0.17 24.71 -17.13
CA VAL A 6 0.65 25.45 -15.95
C VAL A 6 -0.26 25.30 -14.73
N ARG A 7 -1.58 25.18 -14.94
CA ARG A 7 -2.53 24.98 -13.83
C ARG A 7 -2.49 23.59 -13.19
N ARG A 8 -2.14 22.54 -13.95
CA ARG A 8 -2.04 21.17 -13.41
C ARG A 8 -0.84 21.01 -12.47
N GLY A 9 0.32 21.57 -12.84
CA GLY A 9 1.53 21.50 -12.00
C GLY A 9 1.41 22.22 -10.66
N ALA A 10 0.81 23.42 -10.65
CA ALA A 10 0.66 24.21 -9.42
C ALA A 10 -0.35 23.58 -8.43
N CYS A 11 -1.41 22.93 -8.92
CA CYS A 11 -2.39 22.25 -8.07
C CYS A 11 -1.80 20.99 -7.43
N VAL A 12 -1.05 20.18 -8.19
CA VAL A 12 -0.38 18.98 -7.68
C VAL A 12 0.64 19.35 -6.60
N THR A 13 1.42 20.40 -6.79
CA THR A 13 2.46 20.82 -5.83
C THR A 13 1.89 21.23 -4.46
N LEU A 14 0.67 21.79 -4.41
CA LEU A 14 0.03 22.16 -3.13
C LEU A 14 -0.42 20.93 -2.33
N TYR A 15 -0.81 19.84 -2.98
CA TYR A 15 -1.25 18.60 -2.32
C TYR A 15 -0.11 17.64 -1.97
N THR A 16 1.04 17.74 -2.64
CA THR A 16 2.16 16.81 -2.45
C THR A 16 3.17 17.25 -1.38
N LYS A 17 3.03 18.44 -0.81
CA LYS A 17 4.01 19.06 0.09
C LYS A 17 4.38 18.21 1.33
N ASN A 18 3.59 17.18 1.65
CA ASN A 18 3.84 16.26 2.76
C ASN A 18 3.48 14.80 2.41
N LEU A 19 3.45 14.47 1.12
CA LEU A 19 3.15 13.14 0.61
C LEU A 19 4.45 12.39 0.36
N LYS A 20 4.52 11.16 0.84
CA LYS A 20 5.66 10.26 0.61
C LYS A 20 5.17 8.93 0.07
N ILE A 21 5.91 8.37 -0.88
CA ILE A 21 5.63 7.06 -1.47
C ILE A 21 6.79 6.13 -1.17
N PHE A 22 6.48 4.99 -0.60
CA PHE A 22 7.41 3.89 -0.41
C PHE A 22 6.97 2.67 -1.21
N THR A 23 7.90 1.81 -1.55
CA THR A 23 7.64 0.55 -2.24
C THR A 23 8.24 -0.63 -1.51
N GLY A 24 7.53 -1.77 -1.50
CA GLY A 24 8.15 -3.05 -1.23
C GLY A 24 8.72 -3.66 -2.51
N ASN A 25 9.09 -4.95 -2.45
CA ASN A 25 9.81 -5.62 -3.53
C ASN A 25 8.91 -6.25 -4.61
N ALA A 26 7.58 -6.20 -4.47
CA ALA A 26 6.69 -6.89 -5.40
C ALA A 26 6.66 -6.27 -6.81
N ASN A 27 6.71 -4.93 -6.89
CA ASN A 27 6.74 -4.20 -8.15
C ASN A 27 7.31 -2.78 -7.96
N PRO A 28 8.62 -2.62 -7.77
CA PRO A 28 9.25 -1.31 -7.62
C PRO A 28 9.16 -0.44 -8.87
N GLU A 29 9.11 -1.05 -10.06
CA GLU A 29 8.96 -0.34 -11.33
C GLU A 29 7.65 0.45 -11.36
N LEU A 30 6.51 -0.19 -11.06
CA LEU A 30 5.20 0.48 -10.98
C LEU A 30 5.22 1.64 -9.96
N ALA A 31 5.86 1.44 -8.81
CA ALA A 31 5.97 2.49 -7.80
C ALA A 31 6.79 3.68 -8.31
N GLY A 32 7.88 3.42 -9.04
CA GLY A 32 8.70 4.44 -9.69
C GLY A 32 7.92 5.23 -10.75
N GLU A 33 7.14 4.54 -11.58
CA GLU A 33 6.28 5.18 -12.58
C GLU A 33 5.21 6.08 -11.94
N ILE A 34 4.57 5.62 -10.86
CA ILE A 34 3.60 6.41 -10.10
C ILE A 34 4.26 7.66 -9.50
N ALA A 35 5.42 7.51 -8.87
CA ALA A 35 6.17 8.62 -8.29
C ALA A 35 6.58 9.64 -9.36
N ALA A 36 7.10 9.18 -10.50
CA ALA A 36 7.46 10.03 -11.64
C ALA A 36 6.23 10.77 -12.21
N TYR A 37 5.09 10.09 -12.34
CA TYR A 37 3.84 10.73 -12.81
C TYR A 37 3.36 11.84 -11.86
N LEU A 38 3.54 11.64 -10.55
CA LEU A 38 3.20 12.63 -9.52
C LEU A 38 4.25 13.72 -9.34
N GLY A 39 5.42 13.59 -9.97
CA GLY A 39 6.52 14.55 -9.86
C GLY A 39 7.18 14.55 -8.47
N ILE A 40 7.22 13.41 -7.81
CA ILE A 40 7.88 13.21 -6.52
C ILE A 40 8.87 12.04 -6.61
N GLU A 41 9.80 11.98 -5.67
CA GLU A 41 10.73 10.85 -5.56
C GLU A 41 10.16 9.75 -4.66
N LEU A 42 10.60 8.50 -4.88
CA LEU A 42 10.34 7.42 -3.93
C LEU A 42 11.08 7.69 -2.62
N GLY A 43 10.42 7.39 -1.52
CA GLY A 43 11.01 7.47 -0.19
C GLY A 43 12.17 6.49 -0.03
N ASP A 44 13.18 6.91 0.71
CA ASP A 44 14.37 6.09 0.99
C ASP A 44 14.04 5.02 2.05
N ALA A 45 13.95 3.78 1.59
CA ALA A 45 13.74 2.60 2.42
C ALA A 45 14.52 1.40 1.87
N ASN A 46 15.01 0.57 2.77
CA ASN A 46 15.59 -0.72 2.43
C ASN A 46 14.66 -1.83 2.89
N VAL A 47 14.20 -2.65 1.93
CA VAL A 47 13.39 -3.85 2.17
C VAL A 47 14.17 -5.05 1.69
N SER A 48 14.63 -5.87 2.62
CA SER A 48 15.49 -7.02 2.36
C SER A 48 15.07 -8.23 3.17
N SER A 49 15.86 -9.29 3.14
CA SER A 49 15.67 -10.47 3.98
C SER A 49 16.96 -10.80 4.71
N PHE A 50 16.85 -11.25 5.94
CA PHE A 50 17.96 -11.85 6.67
C PHE A 50 18.32 -13.22 6.07
N SER A 51 19.44 -13.78 6.48
CA SER A 51 19.94 -15.09 5.99
C SER A 51 19.01 -16.26 6.30
N ASP A 52 18.19 -16.13 7.33
CA ASP A 52 17.16 -17.10 7.74
C ASP A 52 15.82 -16.92 7.01
N GLY A 53 15.71 -15.88 6.16
CA GLY A 53 14.52 -15.59 5.36
C GLY A 53 13.53 -14.61 6.00
N GLU A 54 13.78 -14.13 7.21
CA GLU A 54 12.95 -13.09 7.82
C GLU A 54 13.07 -11.76 7.07
N THR A 55 11.96 -11.05 6.95
CA THR A 55 11.94 -9.74 6.28
C THR A 55 12.55 -8.66 7.17
N SER A 56 13.45 -7.87 6.61
CA SER A 56 14.08 -6.70 7.22
C SER A 56 13.63 -5.44 6.50
N VAL A 57 13.19 -4.43 7.27
CA VAL A 57 12.80 -3.12 6.73
C VAL A 57 13.52 -2.01 7.49
N SER A 58 14.06 -1.05 6.76
CA SER A 58 14.61 0.19 7.31
C SER A 58 14.06 1.38 6.54
N ILE A 59 13.49 2.35 7.25
CA ILE A 59 13.07 3.64 6.69
C ILE A 59 14.19 4.65 6.98
N ASN A 60 14.82 5.18 5.93
CA ASN A 60 16.05 5.96 6.03
C ASN A 60 15.82 7.48 6.03
N GLU A 61 14.55 7.90 6.03
CA GLU A 61 14.18 9.33 6.07
C GLU A 61 13.08 9.61 7.09
N SER A 62 12.91 10.88 7.44
CA SER A 62 11.84 11.29 8.36
C SER A 62 10.48 11.24 7.68
N VAL A 63 9.54 10.53 8.28
CA VAL A 63 8.14 10.45 7.84
C VAL A 63 7.18 11.08 8.85
N ARG A 64 7.72 11.77 9.87
CA ARG A 64 6.92 12.37 10.94
C ARG A 64 5.89 13.35 10.38
N GLY A 65 4.63 13.10 10.67
CA GLY A 65 3.52 13.93 10.23
C GLY A 65 3.20 13.88 8.74
N ALA A 66 3.86 13.00 7.97
CA ALA A 66 3.62 12.82 6.54
C ALA A 66 2.39 11.93 6.26
N ASP A 67 1.79 12.14 5.11
CA ASP A 67 0.85 11.23 4.49
C ASP A 67 1.64 10.24 3.62
N VAL A 68 1.66 8.97 4.03
CA VAL A 68 2.50 7.95 3.43
C VAL A 68 1.67 6.96 2.64
N PHE A 69 2.12 6.65 1.44
CA PHE A 69 1.57 5.61 0.57
C PHE A 69 2.59 4.49 0.43
N VAL A 70 2.21 3.27 0.80
CA VAL A 70 3.04 2.07 0.65
C VAL A 70 2.52 1.27 -0.52
N ILE A 71 3.24 1.27 -1.64
CA ILE A 71 2.85 0.52 -2.84
C ILE A 71 3.45 -0.88 -2.75
N GLN A 72 2.60 -1.88 -2.55
CA GLN A 72 3.01 -3.27 -2.45
C GLN A 72 1.89 -4.20 -2.93
N PRO A 73 1.89 -4.59 -4.21
CA PRO A 73 1.04 -5.69 -4.65
C PRO A 73 1.31 -6.95 -3.83
N THR A 74 0.27 -7.63 -3.36
CA THR A 74 0.44 -8.88 -2.60
C THR A 74 0.31 -10.12 -3.52
N CYS A 75 0.91 -10.03 -4.72
CA CYS A 75 1.04 -11.10 -5.69
C CYS A 75 2.05 -12.18 -5.24
N PRO A 76 2.16 -13.32 -5.93
CA PRO A 76 3.14 -14.34 -5.58
C PRO A 76 4.60 -13.82 -5.59
N PRO A 77 5.41 -14.22 -4.60
CA PRO A 77 5.10 -15.05 -3.43
C PRO A 77 4.33 -14.28 -2.35
N ALA A 78 3.01 -14.49 -2.29
CA ALA A 78 2.08 -13.65 -1.55
C ALA A 78 2.42 -13.50 -0.06
N ALA A 79 2.83 -14.57 0.61
CA ALA A 79 3.17 -14.52 2.05
C ALA A 79 4.35 -13.58 2.32
N LYS A 80 5.38 -13.59 1.47
CA LYS A 80 6.52 -12.68 1.56
C LYS A 80 6.09 -11.23 1.39
N HIS A 81 5.37 -10.93 0.31
CA HIS A 81 4.94 -9.55 0.02
C HIS A 81 3.95 -9.01 1.04
N VAL A 82 3.11 -9.87 1.63
CA VAL A 82 2.27 -9.49 2.76
C VAL A 82 3.13 -9.14 3.98
N MET A 83 4.14 -9.94 4.32
CA MET A 83 5.01 -9.64 5.46
C MET A 83 5.82 -8.35 5.24
N GLU A 84 6.36 -8.12 4.04
CA GLU A 84 7.02 -6.85 3.70
C GLU A 84 6.07 -5.67 3.94
N LEU A 85 4.85 -5.74 3.43
CA LEU A 85 3.84 -4.69 3.62
C LEU A 85 3.56 -4.41 5.11
N LEU A 86 3.33 -5.47 5.89
CA LEU A 86 2.98 -5.32 7.31
C LEU A 86 4.10 -4.70 8.13
N ILE A 87 5.35 -5.13 7.88
CA ILE A 87 6.53 -4.61 8.58
C ILE A 87 6.81 -3.16 8.17
N MET A 88 6.63 -2.81 6.89
CA MET A 88 6.73 -1.42 6.42
C MET A 88 5.69 -0.53 7.10
N ILE A 89 4.43 -0.97 7.19
CA ILE A 89 3.36 -0.21 7.86
C ILE A 89 3.69 0.00 9.34
N ASP A 90 4.16 -1.04 10.04
CA ASP A 90 4.55 -0.92 11.46
C ASP A 90 5.74 0.04 11.64
N ALA A 91 6.75 -0.04 10.79
CA ALA A 91 7.90 0.86 10.83
C ALA A 91 7.47 2.33 10.64
N LEU A 92 6.62 2.61 9.66
CA LEU A 92 6.10 3.94 9.37
C LEU A 92 5.21 4.48 10.50
N LYS A 93 4.37 3.63 11.09
CA LYS A 93 3.56 3.95 12.28
C LYS A 93 4.44 4.34 13.45
N ARG A 94 5.50 3.57 13.76
CA ARG A 94 6.46 3.85 14.82
C ARG A 94 7.27 5.11 14.53
N ALA A 95 7.54 5.42 13.27
CA ALA A 95 8.19 6.66 12.84
C ALA A 95 7.26 7.88 12.85
N SER A 96 6.03 7.75 13.37
CA SER A 96 5.03 8.82 13.52
C SER A 96 4.52 9.39 12.20
N ALA A 97 4.36 8.58 11.16
CA ALA A 97 3.58 8.94 9.99
C ALA A 97 2.16 9.35 10.41
N LYS A 98 1.58 10.37 9.79
CA LYS A 98 0.25 10.89 10.13
C LYS A 98 -0.85 9.99 9.61
N ARG A 99 -0.73 9.54 8.39
CA ARG A 99 -1.64 8.62 7.71
C ARG A 99 -0.81 7.62 6.91
N ILE A 100 -1.25 6.37 6.87
CA ILE A 100 -0.60 5.32 6.11
C ILE A 100 -1.65 4.67 5.21
N CYS A 101 -1.51 4.85 3.91
CA CYS A 101 -2.34 4.22 2.88
C CYS A 101 -1.59 3.00 2.33
N ALA A 102 -2.18 1.81 2.50
CA ALA A 102 -1.70 0.61 1.83
C ALA A 102 -2.26 0.60 0.39
N VAL A 103 -1.36 0.71 -0.59
CA VAL A 103 -1.71 0.66 -2.02
C VAL A 103 -1.46 -0.74 -2.54
N LEU A 104 -2.54 -1.44 -2.84
CA LEU A 104 -2.56 -2.86 -3.18
C LEU A 104 -3.12 -3.05 -4.60
N PRO A 105 -2.31 -2.81 -5.65
CA PRO A 105 -2.75 -3.03 -7.04
C PRO A 105 -3.21 -4.48 -7.29
N TYR A 106 -2.69 -5.42 -6.51
CA TYR A 106 -3.17 -6.80 -6.44
C TYR A 106 -3.40 -7.19 -4.98
N TYR A 107 -4.62 -7.60 -4.65
CA TYR A 107 -5.00 -8.08 -3.32
C TYR A 107 -4.92 -9.60 -3.26
N GLY A 108 -3.88 -10.12 -2.64
CA GLY A 108 -3.66 -11.56 -2.45
C GLY A 108 -4.75 -12.19 -1.57
N TYR A 109 -4.96 -13.49 -1.72
CA TYR A 109 -5.99 -14.26 -1.00
C TYR A 109 -7.44 -13.81 -1.24
N ALA A 110 -7.70 -12.87 -2.16
CA ALA A 110 -9.03 -12.35 -2.46
C ALA A 110 -10.03 -13.43 -2.87
N ARG A 111 -9.56 -14.54 -3.47
CA ARG A 111 -10.42 -15.68 -3.84
C ARG A 111 -10.98 -16.47 -2.65
N GLN A 112 -10.45 -16.24 -1.44
CA GLN A 112 -10.93 -16.85 -0.19
C GLN A 112 -11.79 -15.85 0.59
N ASP A 113 -12.82 -15.31 -0.08
CA ASP A 113 -13.74 -14.28 0.44
C ASP A 113 -14.95 -14.87 1.17
N ARG A 114 -15.16 -16.17 1.09
CA ARG A 114 -16.28 -16.90 1.70
C ARG A 114 -15.92 -18.35 2.03
N LYS A 115 -16.65 -18.94 2.92
CA LYS A 115 -16.55 -20.38 3.19
C LYS A 115 -17.26 -21.16 2.06
N LEU A 116 -16.57 -22.11 1.48
CA LEU A 116 -17.15 -23.08 0.56
C LEU A 116 -17.59 -24.35 1.31
N LYS A 117 -16.95 -24.67 2.44
CA LYS A 117 -17.23 -25.80 3.32
C LYS A 117 -17.27 -25.33 4.77
N ALA A 118 -17.83 -26.16 5.65
CA ALA A 118 -18.15 -25.80 7.03
C ALA A 118 -16.97 -25.29 7.90
N ARG A 119 -15.73 -25.62 7.56
CA ARG A 119 -14.54 -25.27 8.37
C ARG A 119 -13.49 -24.48 7.57
N ASP A 120 -13.87 -23.96 6.42
CA ASP A 120 -12.97 -23.14 5.58
C ASP A 120 -12.68 -21.78 6.23
N PRO A 121 -11.48 -21.25 6.04
CA PRO A 121 -11.17 -19.88 6.44
C PRO A 121 -11.81 -18.87 5.48
N ILE A 122 -11.85 -17.59 5.93
CA ILE A 122 -12.09 -16.43 5.07
C ILE A 122 -10.80 -15.60 5.09
N THR A 123 -9.82 -16.03 4.30
CA THR A 123 -8.46 -15.47 4.37
C THR A 123 -8.42 -14.02 3.86
N ALA A 124 -9.31 -13.64 2.95
CA ALA A 124 -9.45 -12.25 2.53
C ALA A 124 -9.80 -11.32 3.72
N LYS A 125 -10.70 -11.75 4.62
CA LYS A 125 -11.03 -10.99 5.84
C LYS A 125 -9.87 -10.99 6.84
N LEU A 126 -9.20 -12.13 7.01
CA LEU A 126 -8.02 -12.22 7.87
C LEU A 126 -6.95 -11.21 7.45
N LEU A 127 -6.63 -11.14 6.16
CA LEU A 127 -5.64 -10.21 5.62
C LEU A 127 -6.07 -8.76 5.84
N ALA A 128 -7.33 -8.42 5.62
CA ALA A 128 -7.87 -7.09 5.88
C ALA A 128 -7.68 -6.68 7.36
N ASN A 129 -7.97 -7.59 8.29
CA ASN A 129 -7.79 -7.36 9.72
C ASN A 129 -6.32 -7.12 10.09
N ILE A 130 -5.41 -7.92 9.54
CA ILE A 130 -3.96 -7.82 9.84
C ILE A 130 -3.39 -6.51 9.29
N ILE A 131 -3.74 -6.10 8.07
CA ILE A 131 -3.32 -4.82 7.48
C ILE A 131 -3.80 -3.65 8.35
N THR A 132 -5.05 -3.68 8.80
CA THR A 132 -5.61 -2.67 9.70
C THR A 132 -4.88 -2.65 11.05
N ALA A 133 -4.66 -3.80 11.65
CA ALA A 133 -3.96 -3.94 12.93
C ALA A 133 -2.51 -3.47 12.87
N ALA A 134 -1.80 -3.69 11.75
CA ALA A 134 -0.44 -3.20 11.53
C ALA A 134 -0.37 -1.67 11.59
N GLY A 135 -1.44 -0.97 11.18
CA GLY A 135 -1.54 0.49 11.31
C GLY A 135 -1.92 1.22 10.04
N ALA A 136 -2.35 0.52 8.99
CA ALA A 136 -2.94 1.18 7.83
C ALA A 136 -4.19 1.96 8.25
N THR A 137 -4.31 3.18 7.74
CA THR A 137 -5.46 4.07 7.99
C THR A 137 -6.40 4.16 6.78
N ARG A 138 -5.96 3.66 5.64
CA ARG A 138 -6.70 3.58 4.38
C ARG A 138 -6.11 2.48 3.50
N VAL A 139 -6.92 1.92 2.65
CA VAL A 139 -6.48 0.99 1.59
C VAL A 139 -6.91 1.56 0.24
N LEU A 140 -6.01 1.50 -0.74
CA LEU A 140 -6.31 1.72 -2.14
C LEU A 140 -6.02 0.41 -2.87
N THR A 141 -6.97 -0.09 -3.62
CA THR A 141 -6.85 -1.36 -4.35
C THR A 141 -7.42 -1.23 -5.76
N MET A 142 -7.11 -2.21 -6.61
CA MET A 142 -7.59 -2.26 -7.98
C MET A 142 -8.20 -3.65 -8.25
N ASP A 143 -9.31 -3.68 -8.99
CA ASP A 143 -9.95 -4.90 -9.53
C ASP A 143 -10.06 -6.03 -8.49
N LEU A 144 -10.67 -5.76 -7.35
CA LEU A 144 -10.91 -6.79 -6.35
C LEU A 144 -11.68 -7.98 -6.95
N HIS A 145 -11.28 -9.19 -6.58
CA HIS A 145 -11.94 -10.43 -7.02
C HIS A 145 -13.46 -10.40 -6.80
N ALA A 146 -13.91 -9.75 -5.74
CA ALA A 146 -15.31 -9.53 -5.42
C ALA A 146 -15.47 -8.16 -4.72
N GLY A 147 -16.42 -7.34 -5.18
CA GLY A 147 -16.60 -5.97 -4.68
C GLY A 147 -16.91 -5.89 -3.18
N GLN A 148 -17.57 -6.92 -2.62
CA GLN A 148 -17.90 -6.99 -1.19
C GLN A 148 -16.67 -7.11 -0.28
N ILE A 149 -15.47 -7.43 -0.80
CA ILE A 149 -14.23 -7.47 -0.01
C ILE A 149 -13.91 -6.09 0.58
N GLN A 150 -14.37 -4.99 -0.04
CA GLN A 150 -14.27 -3.65 0.54
C GLN A 150 -14.89 -3.60 1.95
N GLY A 151 -15.98 -4.31 2.19
CA GLY A 151 -16.65 -4.40 3.48
C GLY A 151 -15.89 -5.25 4.53
N PHE A 152 -14.77 -5.87 4.18
CA PHE A 152 -13.93 -6.60 5.14
C PHE A 152 -13.00 -5.70 5.94
N PHE A 153 -12.80 -4.46 5.48
CA PHE A 153 -11.98 -3.48 6.16
C PHE A 153 -12.82 -2.59 7.07
N ASP A 154 -12.31 -2.33 8.27
CA ASP A 154 -12.88 -1.37 9.21
C ASP A 154 -12.29 0.06 9.01
N ILE A 155 -11.51 0.24 7.96
CA ILE A 155 -10.91 1.51 7.50
C ILE A 155 -11.38 1.81 6.07
N PRO A 156 -11.33 3.08 5.62
CA PRO A 156 -11.72 3.44 4.27
C PRO A 156 -10.97 2.65 3.19
N VAL A 157 -11.70 2.22 2.18
CA VAL A 157 -11.15 1.51 1.00
C VAL A 157 -11.56 2.26 -0.26
N ASP A 158 -10.58 2.58 -1.09
CA ASP A 158 -10.77 3.09 -2.44
C ASP A 158 -10.49 1.96 -3.43
N GLN A 159 -11.51 1.51 -4.15
CA GLN A 159 -11.36 0.52 -5.21
C GLN A 159 -11.33 1.23 -6.56
N LEU A 160 -10.25 1.08 -7.29
CA LEU A 160 -10.14 1.47 -8.69
C LEU A 160 -10.57 0.30 -9.57
N VAL A 161 -11.11 0.63 -10.73
CA VAL A 161 -11.45 -0.33 -11.78
C VAL A 161 -10.51 -0.08 -12.96
N GLY A 162 -9.81 -1.12 -13.40
CA GLY A 162 -9.01 -1.10 -14.62
C GLY A 162 -9.90 -0.92 -15.84
N VAL A 163 -9.45 -0.14 -16.82
CA VAL A 163 -10.15 0.13 -18.08
C VAL A 163 -9.63 -0.80 -19.17
#